data_e3ec9f56f7822938ba7c562a48a52d14
#
_entry.id   e3ec9f56f7822938ba7c562a48a52d14
#
_cell.length_a   1.000
_cell.length_b   1.000
_cell.length_c   1.000
_cell.angle_alpha   90.00
_cell.angle_beta   90.00
_cell.angle_gamma   90.00
#
_symmetry.space_group_name_H-M   'P 1'
#
loop_
_entity.id
_entity.type
_entity.pdbx_description
1 polymer ?
#
loop_
_entity_poly.entity_id
_entity_poly.type
_entity_poly.pdbx_seq_one_letter_code
_entity_poly.pdbx_strand_id
1 'polypeptide(L)'
;ATLNVKQAEQVVKMSFANQLPHAGFQGDVFRDFSSSTIKFGGITIPDYSQSNFLLPVTLSYEADIWGENYLKTKAIKKQLEIIKQNERASYIYLTSSLAANYFNLVKLDKLIKNQEELVKIQTEVVALQDKKYQNGLCTVMDLMNEKQLLTQLQEELNSYIDTRIIIGRELGVLTGLREKDLSEVKRGSYENIALIPLPSGINAEVIQYRPDYLKAEDY
;
A
#
# COMPACT_ATOMS: atom_id res chain seq x y z
N ALA A 1 4.73 -4.34 -0.25
CA ALA A 1 5.35 -5.00 -1.44
C ALA A 1 6.72 -5.57 -1.11
N THR A 2 7.71 -4.77 -0.67
CA THR A 2 9.10 -5.21 -0.38
C THR A 2 9.20 -6.35 0.66
N LEU A 3 8.34 -6.36 1.69
CA LEU A 3 8.30 -7.46 2.67
C LEU A 3 7.83 -8.77 2.04
N ASN A 4 6.90 -8.72 1.09
CA ASN A 4 6.42 -9.91 0.38
C ASN A 4 7.54 -10.54 -0.46
N VAL A 5 8.41 -9.73 -1.09
CA VAL A 5 9.58 -10.22 -1.81
C VAL A 5 10.53 -10.93 -0.86
N LYS A 6 10.86 -10.31 0.29
CA LYS A 6 11.71 -10.95 1.31
C LYS A 6 11.11 -12.25 1.84
N GLN A 7 9.80 -12.30 2.04
CA GLN A 7 9.10 -13.52 2.44
C GLN A 7 9.24 -14.61 1.37
N ALA A 8 9.01 -14.27 0.10
CA ALA A 8 9.15 -15.22 -1.01
C ALA A 8 10.60 -15.73 -1.17
N GLU A 9 11.61 -14.89 -0.93
CA GLU A 9 13.01 -15.31 -0.90
C GLU A 9 13.28 -16.36 0.20
N GLN A 10 12.66 -16.22 1.38
CA GLN A 10 12.79 -17.24 2.42
C GLN A 10 12.07 -18.54 2.03
N VAL A 11 10.93 -18.46 1.34
CA VAL A 11 10.22 -19.65 0.84
C VAL A 11 11.09 -20.41 -0.17
N VAL A 12 11.82 -19.71 -1.05
CA VAL A 12 12.80 -20.35 -1.96
C VAL A 12 13.89 -21.06 -1.17
N LYS A 13 14.44 -20.43 -0.13
CA LYS A 13 15.46 -21.06 0.74
C LYS A 13 14.92 -22.28 1.47
N MET A 14 13.69 -22.21 1.99
CA MET A 14 13.03 -23.36 2.62
C MET A 14 12.84 -24.51 1.63
N SER A 15 12.39 -24.23 0.40
CA SER A 15 12.26 -25.27 -0.62
C SER A 15 13.58 -25.91 -0.99
N PHE A 16 14.66 -25.13 -1.04
CA PHE A 16 16.00 -25.65 -1.26
C PHE A 16 16.50 -26.50 -0.08
N ALA A 17 16.18 -26.07 1.15
CA ALA A 17 16.55 -26.81 2.36
C ALA A 17 15.95 -28.23 2.40
N ASN A 18 14.76 -28.43 1.80
CA ASN A 18 14.15 -29.77 1.68
C ASN A 18 14.94 -30.73 0.79
N GLN A 19 15.91 -30.23 0.01
CA GLN A 19 16.81 -31.06 -0.79
C GLN A 19 18.05 -31.51 -0.01
N LEU A 20 18.23 -31.00 1.21
CA LEU A 20 19.40 -31.28 2.05
C LEU A 20 19.06 -32.33 3.13
N PRO A 21 20.05 -33.07 3.63
CA PRO A 21 19.84 -33.95 4.80
C PRO A 21 19.30 -33.15 6.01
N HIS A 22 18.33 -33.70 6.68
CA HIS A 22 17.75 -33.15 7.89
C HIS A 22 18.29 -33.88 9.12
N ALA A 23 18.83 -33.11 10.06
CA ALA A 23 19.25 -33.62 11.36
C ALA A 23 18.26 -33.17 12.44
N GLY A 24 17.62 -34.10 13.12
CA GLY A 24 16.72 -33.86 14.23
C GLY A 24 17.37 -34.26 15.55
N PHE A 25 17.15 -33.45 16.57
CA PHE A 25 17.51 -33.75 17.96
C PHE A 25 16.25 -33.72 18.80
N GLN A 26 16.02 -34.78 19.53
CA GLN A 26 14.90 -34.84 20.48
C GLN A 26 15.46 -35.20 21.84
N GLY A 27 14.99 -34.59 22.91
CA GLY A 27 15.38 -34.90 24.28
C GLY A 27 14.17 -35.27 25.07
N ASP A 28 14.12 -36.52 25.53
CA ASP A 28 13.05 -37.00 26.41
C ASP A 28 13.62 -37.37 27.77
N VAL A 29 12.99 -36.89 28.83
CA VAL A 29 13.32 -37.20 30.20
C VAL A 29 12.04 -37.73 30.84
N PHE A 30 12.05 -39.01 31.21
CA PHE A 30 10.93 -39.58 31.90
C PHE A 30 11.40 -40.40 33.09
N ARG A 31 10.51 -40.51 34.08
CA ARG A 31 10.76 -41.24 35.29
C ARG A 31 9.64 -42.23 35.48
N ASP A 32 10.03 -43.50 35.51
CA ASP A 32 9.14 -44.61 35.75
C ASP A 32 9.10 -44.96 37.23
N PHE A 33 7.89 -45.17 37.73
CA PHE A 33 7.67 -45.65 39.09
C PHE A 33 6.85 -46.91 39.02
N SER A 34 7.27 -47.91 39.76
CA SER A 34 6.47 -49.09 40.05
C SER A 34 6.22 -49.20 41.54
N SER A 35 5.03 -49.62 41.90
CA SER A 35 4.65 -49.83 43.32
C SER A 35 4.39 -51.31 43.57
N SER A 36 4.89 -51.82 44.70
CA SER A 36 4.65 -53.21 45.16
C SER A 36 3.18 -53.52 45.40
N THR A 37 2.30 -52.54 45.38
CA THR A 37 0.85 -52.72 45.46
C THR A 37 0.26 -53.30 44.16
N ILE A 38 0.97 -53.24 43.03
CA ILE A 38 0.50 -53.76 41.74
C ILE A 38 0.81 -55.27 41.67
N LYS A 39 -0.25 -56.08 41.57
CA LYS A 39 -0.15 -57.55 41.34
C LYS A 39 -0.66 -57.90 39.96
N PHE A 40 0.19 -58.51 39.13
CA PHE A 40 -0.17 -58.99 37.82
C PHE A 40 0.02 -60.55 37.77
N GLY A 41 -1.05 -61.28 37.53
CA GLY A 41 -1.00 -62.78 37.46
C GLY A 41 -0.47 -63.47 38.73
N GLY A 42 -0.68 -62.87 39.91
CA GLY A 42 -0.21 -63.44 41.18
C GLY A 42 1.22 -63.12 41.58
N ILE A 43 1.94 -62.41 40.72
CA ILE A 43 3.34 -61.93 40.94
C ILE A 43 3.28 -60.47 41.46
N THR A 44 3.96 -60.20 42.58
CA THR A 44 4.13 -58.85 43.10
C THR A 44 5.27 -58.17 42.39
N ILE A 45 5.04 -57.01 41.77
CA ILE A 45 6.06 -56.23 41.14
C ILE A 45 6.78 -55.44 42.23
N PRO A 46 8.15 -55.51 42.33
CA PRO A 46 8.88 -54.77 43.34
C PRO A 46 8.80 -53.25 43.10
N ASP A 47 8.89 -52.46 44.18
CA ASP A 47 9.03 -51.03 44.11
C ASP A 47 10.32 -50.66 43.35
N TYR A 48 10.17 -49.90 42.27
CA TYR A 48 11.34 -49.29 41.62
C TYR A 48 11.04 -47.88 41.13
N SER A 49 12.09 -47.08 41.07
CA SER A 49 12.04 -45.76 40.46
C SER A 49 13.28 -45.62 39.55
N GLN A 50 13.01 -45.47 38.29
CA GLN A 50 14.05 -45.34 37.28
C GLN A 50 13.89 -44.01 36.51
N SER A 51 14.94 -43.25 36.39
CA SER A 51 15.01 -42.07 35.54
C SER A 51 15.67 -42.44 34.23
N ASN A 52 14.99 -42.21 33.14
CA ASN A 52 15.50 -42.49 31.80
C ASN A 52 15.71 -41.15 31.04
N PHE A 53 16.88 -41.03 30.44
CA PHE A 53 17.26 -39.92 29.57
C PHE A 53 17.44 -40.51 28.18
N LEU A 54 16.68 -39.99 27.23
CA LEU A 54 16.78 -40.42 25.84
C LEU A 54 17.13 -39.20 25.00
N LEU A 55 18.20 -39.29 24.24
CA LEU A 55 18.69 -38.24 23.35
C LEU A 55 18.89 -38.81 21.93
N PRO A 56 17.78 -39.10 21.20
CA PRO A 56 17.88 -39.58 19.86
C PRO A 56 18.37 -38.49 18.93
N VAL A 57 19.33 -38.84 18.10
CA VAL A 57 19.78 -38.05 16.94
C VAL A 57 19.26 -38.77 15.70
N THR A 58 18.43 -38.07 14.93
CA THR A 58 17.87 -38.61 13.70
C THR A 58 18.49 -37.89 12.52
N LEU A 59 19.01 -38.62 11.56
CA LEU A 59 19.45 -38.09 10.27
C LEU A 59 18.56 -38.68 9.18
N SER A 60 17.85 -37.84 8.45
CA SER A 60 17.00 -38.24 7.33
C SER A 60 17.41 -37.52 6.07
N TYR A 61 17.46 -38.26 4.97
CA TYR A 61 17.75 -37.72 3.65
C TYR A 61 16.92 -38.46 2.60
N GLU A 62 16.20 -37.69 1.78
CA GLU A 62 15.44 -38.20 0.65
C GLU A 62 16.16 -37.83 -0.65
N ALA A 63 16.70 -38.81 -1.34
CA ALA A 63 17.38 -38.59 -2.60
C ALA A 63 16.36 -38.26 -3.70
N ASP A 64 16.49 -37.10 -4.31
CA ASP A 64 15.59 -36.62 -5.40
C ASP A 64 15.95 -37.23 -6.74
N ILE A 65 15.78 -38.57 -6.88
CA ILE A 65 16.14 -39.31 -8.06
C ILE A 65 15.34 -38.89 -9.29
N TRP A 66 14.09 -38.47 -9.10
CA TRP A 66 13.16 -38.08 -10.15
C TRP A 66 13.12 -36.58 -10.39
N GLY A 67 13.84 -35.79 -9.61
CA GLY A 67 13.91 -34.33 -9.75
C GLY A 67 12.64 -33.59 -9.26
N GLU A 68 11.80 -34.22 -8.46
CA GLU A 68 10.55 -33.60 -7.96
C GLU A 68 10.82 -32.35 -7.11
N ASN A 69 11.73 -32.44 -6.13
CA ASN A 69 12.09 -31.34 -5.27
C ASN A 69 12.85 -30.24 -6.02
N TYR A 70 13.66 -30.62 -7.00
CA TYR A 70 14.32 -29.67 -7.92
C TYR A 70 13.29 -28.89 -8.72
N LEU A 71 12.29 -29.55 -9.33
CA LEU A 71 11.23 -28.91 -10.12
C LEU A 71 10.34 -28.02 -9.24
N LYS A 72 9.99 -28.47 -8.02
CA LYS A 72 9.27 -27.66 -7.03
C LYS A 72 10.04 -26.38 -6.71
N THR A 73 11.33 -26.47 -6.45
CA THR A 73 12.17 -25.30 -6.17
C THR A 73 12.26 -24.36 -7.37
N LYS A 74 12.31 -24.90 -8.58
CA LYS A 74 12.29 -24.10 -9.81
C LYS A 74 10.97 -23.36 -9.99
N ALA A 75 9.83 -24.00 -9.72
CA ALA A 75 8.51 -23.35 -9.73
C ALA A 75 8.41 -22.23 -8.69
N ILE A 76 8.91 -22.45 -7.46
CA ILE A 76 8.93 -21.44 -6.40
C ILE A 76 9.84 -20.26 -6.79
N LYS A 77 10.95 -20.49 -7.48
CA LYS A 77 11.79 -19.40 -8.02
C LYS A 77 11.03 -18.56 -9.05
N LYS A 78 10.26 -19.19 -9.93
CA LYS A 78 9.39 -18.45 -10.87
C LYS A 78 8.32 -17.64 -10.12
N GLN A 79 7.73 -18.21 -9.09
CA GLN A 79 6.80 -17.47 -8.22
C GLN A 79 7.45 -16.26 -7.54
N LEU A 80 8.73 -16.35 -7.14
CA LEU A 80 9.49 -15.21 -6.65
C LEU A 80 9.61 -14.09 -7.70
N GLU A 81 9.91 -14.45 -8.96
CA GLU A 81 9.98 -13.44 -10.04
C GLU A 81 8.64 -12.74 -10.25
N ILE A 82 7.52 -13.47 -10.23
CA ILE A 82 6.17 -12.90 -10.27
C ILE A 82 5.95 -11.89 -9.13
N ILE A 83 6.39 -12.23 -7.91
CA ILE A 83 6.25 -11.34 -6.74
C ILE A 83 7.11 -10.07 -6.90
N LYS A 84 8.31 -10.18 -7.49
CA LYS A 84 9.15 -9.02 -7.81
C LYS A 84 8.49 -8.12 -8.86
N GLN A 85 7.83 -8.68 -9.89
CA GLN A 85 7.09 -7.87 -10.86
C GLN A 85 5.88 -7.18 -10.21
N ASN A 86 5.20 -7.83 -9.26
CA ASN A 86 4.13 -7.21 -8.48
C ASN A 86 4.65 -6.05 -7.60
N GLU A 87 5.84 -6.16 -7.01
CA GLU A 87 6.48 -5.06 -6.29
C GLU A 87 6.74 -3.87 -7.22
N ARG A 88 7.31 -4.13 -8.41
CA ARG A 88 7.56 -3.09 -9.41
C ARG A 88 6.28 -2.41 -9.89
N ALA A 89 5.22 -3.19 -10.16
CA ALA A 89 3.90 -2.65 -10.51
C ALA A 89 3.31 -1.78 -9.39
N SER A 90 3.44 -2.22 -8.14
CA SER A 90 2.99 -1.46 -6.97
C SER A 90 3.74 -0.14 -6.81
N TYR A 91 5.05 -0.12 -7.09
CA TYR A 91 5.85 1.09 -7.07
C TYR A 91 5.41 2.09 -8.16
N ILE A 92 5.18 1.60 -9.38
CA ILE A 92 4.69 2.43 -10.50
C ILE A 92 3.31 3.01 -10.15
N TYR A 93 2.41 2.19 -9.60
CA TYR A 93 1.09 2.65 -9.18
C TYR A 93 1.17 3.73 -8.09
N LEU A 94 1.99 3.50 -7.06
CA LEU A 94 2.16 4.45 -5.95
C LEU A 94 2.71 5.80 -6.45
N THR A 95 3.75 5.77 -7.28
CA THR A 95 4.37 7.00 -7.82
C THR A 95 3.42 7.75 -8.73
N SER A 96 2.65 7.04 -9.57
CA SER A 96 1.65 7.65 -10.45
C SER A 96 0.50 8.28 -9.66
N SER A 97 0.00 7.60 -8.63
CA SER A 97 -1.05 8.12 -7.76
C SER A 97 -0.56 9.33 -6.96
N LEU A 98 0.67 9.29 -6.46
CA LEU A 98 1.29 10.41 -5.76
C LEU A 98 1.40 11.63 -6.66
N ALA A 99 1.88 11.45 -7.90
CA ALA A 99 2.01 12.52 -8.88
C ALA A 99 0.64 13.11 -9.23
N ALA A 100 -0.37 12.27 -9.49
CA ALA A 100 -1.72 12.71 -9.80
C ALA A 100 -2.33 13.55 -8.65
N ASN A 101 -2.23 13.09 -7.41
CA ASN A 101 -2.73 13.83 -6.27
C ASN A 101 -1.95 15.12 -6.02
N TYR A 102 -0.64 15.14 -6.24
CA TYR A 102 0.16 16.35 -6.15
C TYR A 102 -0.28 17.40 -7.18
N PHE A 103 -0.43 17.03 -8.44
CA PHE A 103 -0.90 17.97 -9.48
C PHE A 103 -2.33 18.43 -9.25
N ASN A 104 -3.21 17.57 -8.75
CA ASN A 104 -4.56 17.96 -8.34
C ASN A 104 -4.53 18.98 -7.19
N LEU A 105 -3.63 18.83 -6.23
CA LEU A 105 -3.47 19.78 -5.14
C LEU A 105 -3.01 21.16 -5.65
N VAL A 106 -2.00 21.20 -6.53
CA VAL A 106 -1.51 22.45 -7.16
C VAL A 106 -2.60 23.12 -7.99
N LYS A 107 -3.39 22.32 -8.73
CA LYS A 107 -4.57 22.82 -9.47
C LYS A 107 -5.60 23.45 -8.54
N LEU A 108 -5.93 22.80 -7.42
CA LEU A 108 -6.90 23.32 -6.46
C LEU A 108 -6.41 24.59 -5.78
N ASP A 109 -5.13 24.70 -5.43
CA ASP A 109 -4.56 25.93 -4.88
C ASP A 109 -4.76 27.12 -5.86
N LYS A 110 -4.65 26.88 -7.17
CA LYS A 110 -4.91 27.92 -8.19
C LYS A 110 -6.40 28.22 -8.33
N LEU A 111 -7.26 27.20 -8.32
CA LEU A 111 -8.72 27.36 -8.40
C LEU A 111 -9.24 28.15 -7.19
N ILE A 112 -8.80 27.83 -5.97
CA ILE A 112 -9.17 28.55 -4.75
C ILE A 112 -8.81 30.01 -4.87
N LYS A 113 -7.57 30.32 -5.29
CA LYS A 113 -7.14 31.72 -5.45
C LYS A 113 -8.00 32.46 -6.47
N ASN A 114 -8.31 31.85 -7.62
CA ASN A 114 -9.16 32.47 -8.62
C ASN A 114 -10.59 32.67 -8.09
N GLN A 115 -11.12 31.69 -7.34
CA GLN A 115 -12.48 31.76 -6.78
C GLN A 115 -12.56 32.82 -5.67
N GLU A 116 -11.51 33.00 -4.86
CA GLU A 116 -11.44 34.10 -3.87
C GLU A 116 -11.49 35.48 -4.54
N GLU A 117 -10.80 35.65 -5.67
CA GLU A 117 -10.86 36.86 -6.47
C GLU A 117 -12.27 37.10 -7.04
N LEU A 118 -12.94 36.05 -7.54
CA LEU A 118 -14.33 36.15 -8.02
C LEU A 118 -15.31 36.53 -6.93
N VAL A 119 -15.21 35.89 -5.75
CA VAL A 119 -16.05 36.23 -4.59
C VAL A 119 -15.83 37.68 -4.16
N LYS A 120 -14.59 38.18 -4.18
CA LYS A 120 -14.28 39.57 -3.87
C LYS A 120 -14.95 40.53 -4.87
N ILE A 121 -14.77 40.28 -6.17
CA ILE A 121 -15.38 41.13 -7.23
C ILE A 121 -16.89 41.11 -7.09
N GLN A 122 -17.51 39.95 -6.90
CA GLN A 122 -18.98 39.84 -6.78
C GLN A 122 -19.48 40.55 -5.51
N THR A 123 -18.72 40.56 -4.44
CA THR A 123 -19.05 41.31 -3.23
C THR A 123 -19.12 42.81 -3.52
N GLU A 124 -18.18 43.33 -4.31
CA GLU A 124 -18.17 44.72 -4.74
C GLU A 124 -19.36 45.03 -5.65
N VAL A 125 -19.72 44.11 -6.56
CA VAL A 125 -20.92 44.24 -7.44
C VAL A 125 -22.20 44.29 -6.60
N VAL A 126 -22.36 43.40 -5.64
CA VAL A 126 -23.53 43.41 -4.72
C VAL A 126 -23.62 44.73 -3.95
N ALA A 127 -22.50 45.24 -3.46
CA ALA A 127 -22.46 46.51 -2.75
C ALA A 127 -22.87 47.72 -3.65
N LEU A 128 -22.44 47.68 -4.92
CA LEU A 128 -22.84 48.69 -5.91
C LEU A 128 -24.34 48.58 -6.23
N GLN A 129 -24.83 47.35 -6.43
CA GLN A 129 -26.25 47.12 -6.74
C GLN A 129 -27.15 47.48 -5.58
N ASP A 130 -26.73 47.25 -4.33
CA ASP A 130 -27.46 47.71 -3.14
C ASP A 130 -27.59 49.23 -3.09
N LYS A 131 -26.52 50.00 -3.39
CA LYS A 131 -26.56 51.47 -3.50
C LYS A 131 -27.51 51.92 -4.63
N LYS A 132 -27.52 51.25 -5.79
CA LYS A 132 -28.46 51.56 -6.86
C LYS A 132 -29.90 51.32 -6.44
N TYR A 133 -30.18 50.23 -5.75
CA TYR A 133 -31.48 49.91 -5.22
C TYR A 133 -31.99 50.97 -4.23
N GLN A 134 -31.14 51.37 -3.30
CA GLN A 134 -31.45 52.44 -2.33
C GLN A 134 -31.78 53.78 -3.01
N ASN A 135 -31.21 54.06 -4.17
CA ASN A 135 -31.50 55.22 -5.00
C ASN A 135 -32.61 55.05 -6.01
N GLY A 136 -33.31 53.91 -6.00
CA GLY A 136 -34.41 53.60 -6.94
C GLY A 136 -33.98 53.34 -8.39
N LEU A 137 -32.67 53.04 -8.62
CA LEU A 137 -32.09 52.85 -9.95
C LEU A 137 -32.09 51.41 -10.44
N CYS A 138 -32.51 50.44 -9.62
CA CYS A 138 -32.71 49.06 -10.00
C CYS A 138 -33.81 48.40 -9.18
N THR A 139 -34.24 47.21 -9.65
CA THR A 139 -35.29 46.44 -8.96
C THR A 139 -34.74 45.61 -7.82
N VAL A 140 -35.61 45.20 -6.86
CA VAL A 140 -35.23 44.26 -5.81
C VAL A 140 -34.81 42.91 -6.37
N MET A 141 -35.38 42.53 -7.52
CA MET A 141 -35.04 41.30 -8.18
C MET A 141 -33.60 41.29 -8.70
N ASP A 142 -33.15 42.41 -9.28
CA ASP A 142 -31.77 42.58 -9.72
C ASP A 142 -30.77 42.40 -8.54
N LEU A 143 -31.08 43.04 -7.39
CA LEU A 143 -30.26 42.91 -6.19
C LEU A 143 -30.25 41.47 -5.65
N MET A 144 -31.39 40.80 -5.63
CA MET A 144 -31.49 39.41 -5.16
C MET A 144 -30.74 38.43 -6.07
N ASN A 145 -30.77 38.63 -7.40
CA ASN A 145 -30.00 37.84 -8.34
C ASN A 145 -28.49 37.94 -8.07
N GLU A 146 -27.98 39.15 -7.84
CA GLU A 146 -26.56 39.34 -7.53
C GLU A 146 -26.14 38.73 -6.18
N LYS A 147 -27.02 38.81 -5.16
CA LYS A 147 -26.81 38.15 -3.87
C LYS A 147 -26.79 36.60 -4.00
N GLN A 148 -27.71 36.08 -4.83
CA GLN A 148 -27.74 34.63 -5.09
C GLN A 148 -26.45 34.16 -5.77
N LEU A 149 -25.97 34.90 -6.78
CA LEU A 149 -24.71 34.60 -7.44
C LEU A 149 -23.53 34.63 -6.46
N LEU A 150 -23.48 35.62 -5.56
CA LEU A 150 -22.47 35.68 -4.51
C LEU A 150 -22.47 34.43 -3.62
N THR A 151 -23.67 34.00 -3.20
CA THR A 151 -23.80 32.78 -2.38
C THR A 151 -23.31 31.54 -3.14
N GLN A 152 -23.64 31.41 -4.41
CA GLN A 152 -23.16 30.30 -5.25
C GLN A 152 -21.62 30.26 -5.36
N LEU A 153 -20.99 31.43 -5.59
CA LEU A 153 -19.54 31.54 -5.65
C LEU A 153 -18.87 31.20 -4.32
N GLN A 154 -19.48 31.55 -3.19
CA GLN A 154 -19.01 31.20 -1.84
C GLN A 154 -19.13 29.70 -1.56
N GLU A 155 -20.24 29.08 -1.96
CA GLU A 155 -20.42 27.62 -1.84
C GLU A 155 -19.39 26.85 -2.66
N GLU A 156 -19.12 27.30 -3.89
CA GLU A 156 -18.11 26.71 -4.76
C GLU A 156 -16.69 26.85 -4.17
N LEU A 157 -16.38 28.01 -3.58
CA LEU A 157 -15.11 28.21 -2.86
C LEU A 157 -14.95 27.22 -1.71
N ASN A 158 -15.97 27.04 -0.89
CA ASN A 158 -15.95 26.09 0.20
C ASN A 158 -15.76 24.64 -0.30
N SER A 159 -16.42 24.27 -1.39
CA SER A 159 -16.26 22.96 -2.03
C SER A 159 -14.82 22.71 -2.49
N TYR A 160 -14.15 23.70 -3.06
CA TYR A 160 -12.73 23.58 -3.44
C TYR A 160 -11.82 23.43 -2.23
N ILE A 161 -12.09 24.18 -1.14
CA ILE A 161 -11.31 24.08 0.10
C ILE A 161 -11.47 22.68 0.71
N ASP A 162 -12.68 22.14 0.79
CA ASP A 162 -12.94 20.80 1.32
C ASP A 162 -12.26 19.73 0.48
N THR A 163 -12.37 19.82 -0.85
CA THR A 163 -11.70 18.90 -1.78
C THR A 163 -10.19 18.94 -1.60
N ARG A 164 -9.61 20.12 -1.41
CA ARG A 164 -8.18 20.29 -1.15
C ARG A 164 -7.74 19.60 0.14
N ILE A 165 -8.54 19.67 1.19
CA ILE A 165 -8.27 18.99 2.47
C ILE A 165 -8.28 17.48 2.26
N ILE A 166 -9.26 16.95 1.54
CA ILE A 166 -9.38 15.51 1.25
C ILE A 166 -8.15 15.02 0.48
N ILE A 167 -7.79 15.67 -0.62
CA ILE A 167 -6.62 15.28 -1.43
C ILE A 167 -5.32 15.43 -0.64
N GLY A 168 -5.21 16.45 0.22
CA GLY A 168 -4.08 16.62 1.12
C GLY A 168 -3.92 15.43 2.09
N ARG A 169 -5.01 14.92 2.65
CA ARG A 169 -5.01 13.74 3.52
C ARG A 169 -4.65 12.46 2.76
N GLU A 170 -5.19 12.27 1.55
CA GLU A 170 -4.82 11.14 0.69
C GLU A 170 -3.32 11.14 0.39
N LEU A 171 -2.76 12.30 0.09
CA LEU A 171 -1.32 12.46 -0.15
C LEU A 171 -0.51 12.14 1.11
N GLY A 172 -1.01 12.50 2.30
CA GLY A 172 -0.44 12.09 3.59
C GLY A 172 -0.40 10.59 3.78
N VAL A 173 -1.49 9.90 3.46
CA VAL A 173 -1.55 8.43 3.54
C VAL A 173 -0.56 7.78 2.56
N LEU A 174 -0.46 8.27 1.32
CA LEU A 174 0.46 7.72 0.32
C LEU A 174 1.94 7.93 0.68
N THR A 175 2.27 9.04 1.33
CA THR A 175 3.66 9.38 1.70
C THR A 175 4.03 8.90 3.11
N GLY A 176 3.06 8.56 3.93
CA GLY A 176 3.25 8.28 5.36
C GLY A 176 3.57 9.52 6.19
N LEU A 177 3.43 10.72 5.63
CA LEU A 177 3.64 11.99 6.32
C LEU A 177 2.40 12.41 7.10
N ARG A 178 2.62 13.07 8.25
CA ARG A 178 1.53 13.66 9.01
C ARG A 178 1.04 14.95 8.35
N GLU A 179 -0.21 15.33 8.60
CA GLU A 179 -0.83 16.53 8.02
C GLU A 179 -0.01 17.82 8.26
N LYS A 180 0.64 17.93 9.41
CA LYS A 180 1.54 19.05 9.74
C LYS A 180 2.77 19.09 8.81
N ASP A 181 3.38 17.93 8.58
CA ASP A 181 4.58 17.82 7.75
C ASP A 181 4.26 18.11 6.27
N LEU A 182 3.04 17.79 5.81
CA LEU A 182 2.55 18.09 4.47
C LEU A 182 2.31 19.58 4.23
N SER A 183 1.91 20.34 5.25
CA SER A 183 1.72 21.80 5.14
C SER A 183 3.05 22.55 4.93
N GLU A 184 4.16 21.97 5.40
CA GLU A 184 5.51 22.52 5.26
C GLU A 184 6.17 22.20 3.91
N VAL A 185 5.64 21.23 3.16
CA VAL A 185 6.15 20.89 1.82
C VAL A 185 5.91 22.06 0.87
N LYS A 186 6.99 22.68 0.40
CA LYS A 186 6.92 23.74 -0.63
C LYS A 186 6.31 23.16 -1.90
N ARG A 187 5.20 23.73 -2.31
CA ARG A 187 4.51 23.35 -3.54
C ARG A 187 5.03 24.19 -4.71
N GLY A 188 5.12 23.58 -5.88
CA GLY A 188 5.39 24.28 -7.11
C GLY A 188 4.18 25.17 -7.50
N SER A 189 4.44 26.24 -8.26
CA SER A 189 3.36 27.04 -8.84
C SER A 189 2.77 26.33 -10.06
N TYR A 190 1.46 26.45 -10.25
CA TYR A 190 0.75 25.92 -11.44
C TYR A 190 1.36 26.44 -12.75
N GLU A 191 1.81 27.70 -12.76
CA GLU A 191 2.40 28.36 -13.92
C GLU A 191 3.75 27.76 -14.37
N ASN A 192 4.43 27.04 -13.45
CA ASN A 192 5.73 26.42 -13.72
C ASN A 192 5.62 24.97 -14.22
N ILE A 193 4.38 24.44 -14.38
CA ILE A 193 4.17 23.09 -14.88
C ILE A 193 4.30 23.11 -16.41
N ALA A 194 5.42 22.58 -16.91
CA ALA A 194 5.62 22.38 -18.35
C ALA A 194 5.05 21.02 -18.78
N LEU A 195 4.27 21.01 -19.85
CA LEU A 195 3.87 19.77 -20.51
C LEU A 195 5.07 19.20 -21.26
N ILE A 196 5.52 18.03 -20.85
CA ILE A 196 6.56 17.28 -21.57
C ILE A 196 5.91 16.67 -22.80
N PRO A 197 6.38 16.98 -24.04
CA PRO A 197 5.83 16.37 -25.23
C PRO A 197 6.09 14.86 -25.21
N LEU A 198 5.04 14.09 -25.44
CA LEU A 198 5.17 12.64 -25.58
C LEU A 198 5.99 12.33 -26.85
N PRO A 199 6.97 11.42 -26.78
CA PRO A 199 7.72 11.02 -27.95
C PRO A 199 6.77 10.41 -28.99
N SER A 200 6.82 10.93 -30.22
CA SER A 200 6.10 10.35 -31.35
C SER A 200 6.81 9.05 -31.77
N GLY A 201 6.14 7.92 -31.62
CA GLY A 201 6.66 6.61 -31.99
C GLY A 201 7.29 5.85 -30.84
N ILE A 202 6.46 5.50 -29.83
CA ILE A 202 6.84 4.49 -28.85
C ILE A 202 6.81 3.12 -29.56
N ASN A 203 7.97 2.46 -29.70
CA ASN A 203 8.06 1.13 -30.29
C ASN A 203 7.24 0.13 -29.46
N ALA A 204 6.52 -0.78 -30.12
CA ALA A 204 5.75 -1.84 -29.47
C ALA A 204 6.62 -2.74 -28.56
N GLU A 205 7.93 -2.81 -28.81
CA GLU A 205 8.89 -3.54 -27.97
C GLU A 205 8.92 -3.06 -26.50
N VAL A 206 8.48 -1.82 -26.23
CA VAL A 206 8.39 -1.31 -24.85
C VAL A 206 7.40 -2.11 -23.99
N ILE A 207 6.43 -2.77 -24.61
CA ILE A 207 5.46 -3.64 -23.94
C ILE A 207 6.18 -4.78 -23.19
N GLN A 208 7.30 -5.27 -23.69
CA GLN A 208 8.10 -6.35 -23.08
C GLN A 208 8.66 -5.97 -21.70
N TYR A 209 8.79 -4.69 -21.39
CA TYR A 209 9.29 -4.19 -20.10
C TYR A 209 8.18 -3.94 -19.09
N ARG A 210 6.92 -4.14 -19.47
CA ARG A 210 5.78 -3.93 -18.54
C ARG A 210 5.72 -5.06 -17.53
N PRO A 211 5.53 -4.73 -16.23
CA PRO A 211 5.49 -5.75 -15.18
C PRO A 211 4.36 -6.77 -15.34
N ASP A 212 3.22 -6.38 -15.92
CA ASP A 212 2.08 -7.26 -16.18
C ASP A 212 2.39 -8.28 -17.29
N TYR A 213 3.10 -7.85 -18.35
CA TYR A 213 3.57 -8.72 -19.39
C TYR A 213 4.60 -9.73 -18.87
N LEU A 214 5.65 -9.24 -18.18
CA LEU A 214 6.68 -10.09 -17.59
C LEU A 214 6.10 -11.09 -16.58
N LYS A 215 5.11 -10.68 -15.81
CA LYS A 215 4.39 -11.58 -14.91
C LYS A 215 3.66 -12.69 -15.65
N ALA A 216 3.04 -12.39 -16.79
CA ALA A 216 2.33 -13.39 -17.61
C ALA A 216 3.28 -14.37 -18.29
N GLU A 217 4.49 -13.94 -18.62
CA GLU A 217 5.53 -14.80 -19.20
C GLU A 217 6.10 -15.79 -18.16
N ASP A 218 6.17 -15.41 -16.88
CA ASP A 218 6.67 -16.24 -15.78
C ASP A 218 5.60 -17.20 -15.20
N TYR A 219 4.34 -17.12 -15.67
CA TYR A 219 3.24 -17.99 -15.24
C TYR A 219 3.25 -19.29 -16.02
#